data_72befbaa2c5ad27ef6e3720b6ade0626
#
_entry.id   72befbaa2c5ad27ef6e3720b6ade0626
#
_cell.length_a   1.000
_cell.length_b   1.000
_cell.length_c   1.000
_cell.angle_alpha   90.00
_cell.angle_beta   90.00
_cell.angle_gamma   90.00
#
_symmetry.space_group_name_H-M   'P 1'
#
loop_
_entity.id
_entity.type
_entity.pdbx_description
1 polymer ?
#
loop_
_entity_poly.entity_id
_entity_poly.type
_entity_poly.pdbx_seq_one_letter_code
_entity_poly.pdbx_strand_id
1 'polypeptide(L)'
;DSKRRLVHVKNGKGQKDRIVPLPTSTLHILRKHYKAHRNPRFIFPAPGRGRSKKQEATATLPLPDSSIQTVLKKALREVNIIKNVSVHNLRHSYATHLPEAGIDIRIIQKYLGHKSITSTMIYTHLTPIIAENVQHKVDLLMSELFE
;
A
#
# COMPACT_ATOMS: atom_id res chain seq x y z
N ASP A 1 -12.51 -4.52 5.73
CA ASP A 1 -12.88 -5.57 6.67
C ASP A 1 -11.75 -5.77 7.69
N SER A 2 -11.95 -5.27 8.89
CA SER A 2 -10.92 -5.32 9.95
C SER A 2 -10.75 -6.72 10.55
N LYS A 3 -11.77 -7.59 10.51
CA LYS A 3 -11.68 -8.96 11.01
C LYS A 3 -10.83 -9.82 10.07
N ARG A 4 -11.07 -9.73 8.78
CA ARG A 4 -10.31 -10.44 7.74
C ARG A 4 -9.00 -9.76 7.37
N ARG A 5 -8.75 -8.54 7.88
CA ARG A 5 -7.60 -7.70 7.55
C ARG A 5 -7.46 -7.46 6.03
N LEU A 6 -8.58 -7.03 5.43
CA LEU A 6 -8.68 -6.79 4.00
C LEU A 6 -9.21 -5.38 3.73
N VAL A 7 -8.68 -4.73 2.71
CA VAL A 7 -9.18 -3.49 2.12
C VAL A 7 -9.86 -3.83 0.81
N HIS A 8 -11.14 -3.48 0.71
CA HIS A 8 -11.90 -3.62 -0.54
C HIS A 8 -11.87 -2.29 -1.28
N VAL A 9 -11.14 -2.24 -2.38
CA VAL A 9 -11.08 -1.08 -3.27
C VAL A 9 -12.16 -1.25 -4.32
N LYS A 10 -13.23 -0.46 -4.19
CA LYS A 10 -14.35 -0.44 -5.14
C LYS A 10 -14.07 0.56 -6.27
N ASN A 11 -14.54 0.22 -7.47
CA ASN A 11 -14.42 1.08 -8.65
C ASN A 11 -12.99 1.61 -8.88
N GLY A 12 -11.98 0.75 -8.69
CA GLY A 12 -10.60 1.10 -8.95
C GLY A 12 -10.33 1.40 -10.43
N LYS A 13 -9.05 1.56 -10.82
CA LYS A 13 -8.66 1.84 -12.21
C LYS A 13 -9.29 0.83 -13.17
N GLY A 14 -10.10 1.32 -14.11
CA GLY A 14 -10.87 0.49 -15.06
C GLY A 14 -12.14 -0.12 -14.49
N GLN A 15 -12.74 0.50 -13.47
CA GLN A 15 -14.00 0.12 -12.82
C GLN A 15 -14.00 -1.32 -12.24
N LYS A 16 -12.82 -1.83 -11.88
CA LYS A 16 -12.70 -3.17 -11.29
C LYS A 16 -12.45 -3.08 -9.78
N ASP A 17 -13.18 -3.90 -9.07
CA ASP A 17 -12.97 -4.12 -7.65
C ASP A 17 -11.72 -4.97 -7.42
N ARG A 18 -11.03 -4.71 -6.31
CA ARG A 18 -9.94 -5.57 -5.86
C ARG A 18 -9.85 -5.58 -4.34
N ILE A 19 -9.29 -6.66 -3.85
CA ILE A 19 -9.03 -6.85 -2.42
C ILE A 19 -7.52 -6.78 -2.21
N VAL A 20 -7.12 -6.01 -1.20
CA VAL A 20 -5.71 -5.83 -0.83
C VAL A 20 -5.55 -6.19 0.65
N PRO A 21 -4.48 -6.89 1.05
CA PRO A 21 -4.24 -7.19 2.45
C PRO A 21 -4.01 -5.92 3.26
N LEU A 22 -4.49 -5.92 4.49
CA LEU A 22 -4.32 -4.83 5.45
C LEU A 22 -3.38 -5.31 6.57
N PRO A 23 -2.13 -4.84 6.60
CA PRO A 23 -1.19 -5.19 7.67
C PRO A 23 -1.72 -4.81 9.06
N THR A 24 -1.39 -5.61 10.06
CA THR A 24 -1.85 -5.38 11.44
C THR A 24 -1.40 -4.02 11.99
N SER A 25 -0.16 -3.62 11.70
CA SER A 25 0.38 -2.30 12.05
C SER A 25 -0.42 -1.16 11.44
N THR A 26 -0.74 -1.27 10.14
CA THR A 26 -1.58 -0.29 9.43
C THR A 26 -2.99 -0.23 10.03
N LEU A 27 -3.61 -1.38 10.32
CA LEU A 27 -4.92 -1.42 10.96
C LEU A 27 -4.90 -0.73 12.32
N HIS A 28 -3.84 -0.91 13.11
CA HIS A 28 -3.68 -0.24 14.40
C HIS A 28 -3.63 1.29 14.26
N ILE A 29 -2.85 1.78 13.32
CA ILE A 29 -2.75 3.23 13.01
C ILE A 29 -4.11 3.78 12.55
N LEU A 30 -4.79 3.08 11.65
CA LEU A 30 -6.11 3.49 11.17
C LEU A 30 -7.16 3.54 12.30
N ARG A 31 -7.13 2.58 13.22
CA ARG A 31 -8.00 2.58 14.39
C ARG A 31 -7.71 3.75 15.34
N LYS A 32 -6.43 4.05 15.57
CA LYS A 32 -6.02 5.21 16.39
C LYS A 32 -6.50 6.51 15.73
N HIS A 33 -6.31 6.65 14.43
CA HIS A 33 -6.78 7.80 13.65
C HIS A 33 -8.31 7.93 13.72
N TYR A 34 -9.05 6.85 13.44
CA TYR A 34 -10.51 6.85 13.48
C TYR A 34 -11.07 7.25 14.86
N LYS A 35 -10.46 6.75 15.95
CA LYS A 35 -10.89 7.11 17.33
C LYS A 35 -10.79 8.61 17.62
N ALA A 36 -9.93 9.34 16.90
CA ALA A 36 -9.74 10.77 17.13
C ALA A 36 -10.88 11.63 16.59
N HIS A 37 -11.55 11.22 15.51
CA HIS A 37 -12.61 12.01 14.86
C HIS A 37 -13.96 11.28 14.82
N ARG A 38 -13.99 9.94 14.79
CA ARG A 38 -15.19 9.08 14.76
C ARG A 38 -16.20 9.44 13.66
N ASN A 39 -15.73 9.90 12.50
CA ASN A 39 -16.61 10.17 11.39
C ASN A 39 -17.31 8.89 10.92
N PRO A 40 -18.67 8.86 10.80
CA PRO A 40 -19.40 7.63 10.50
C PRO A 40 -19.21 7.13 9.07
N ARG A 41 -18.76 8.01 8.16
CA ARG A 41 -18.70 7.72 6.72
C ARG A 41 -17.28 7.55 6.19
N PHE A 42 -16.33 8.34 6.69
CA PHE A 42 -14.97 8.40 6.16
C PHE A 42 -13.93 8.03 7.21
N ILE A 43 -12.94 7.22 6.81
CA ILE A 43 -11.73 7.02 7.61
C ILE A 43 -10.84 8.27 7.52
N PHE A 44 -10.84 8.94 6.38
CA PHE A 44 -10.14 10.20 6.14
C PHE A 44 -11.14 11.28 5.75
N PRO A 45 -11.80 11.92 6.72
CA PRO A 45 -12.70 13.03 6.47
C PRO A 45 -11.95 14.30 6.10
N ALA A 46 -12.61 15.20 5.37
CA ALA A 46 -12.06 16.52 5.09
C ALA A 46 -11.85 17.30 6.40
N PRO A 47 -10.71 18.00 6.58
CA PRO A 47 -10.38 18.64 7.85
C PRO A 47 -11.19 19.91 8.16
N GLY A 48 -12.00 20.41 7.24
CA GLY A 48 -12.69 21.70 7.38
C GLY A 48 -11.72 22.89 7.49
N ARG A 49 -12.23 24.12 7.49
CA ARG A 49 -11.41 25.34 7.53
C ARG A 49 -10.64 25.51 8.85
N GLY A 50 -11.21 25.08 9.97
CA GLY A 50 -10.60 25.19 11.31
C GLY A 50 -9.73 24.00 11.72
N ARG A 51 -9.62 22.97 10.91
CA ARG A 51 -8.88 21.72 11.20
C ARG A 51 -9.17 21.12 12.57
N SER A 52 -10.40 21.29 13.07
CA SER A 52 -10.80 20.74 14.35
C SER A 52 -11.34 19.31 14.21
N LYS A 53 -11.10 18.49 15.22
CA LYS A 53 -11.63 17.11 15.29
C LYS A 53 -13.17 17.07 15.23
N LYS A 54 -13.84 18.10 15.74
CA LYS A 54 -15.29 18.23 15.67
C LYS A 54 -15.77 18.43 14.22
N GLN A 55 -15.05 19.20 13.42
CA GLN A 55 -15.34 19.39 11.99
C GLN A 55 -15.05 18.11 11.20
N GLU A 56 -13.98 17.40 11.51
CA GLU A 56 -13.68 16.08 10.92
C GLU A 56 -14.78 15.06 11.24
N ALA A 57 -15.31 15.06 12.47
CA ALA A 57 -16.39 14.14 12.88
C ALA A 57 -17.68 14.33 12.08
N THR A 58 -18.00 15.55 11.68
CA THR A 58 -19.22 15.91 10.95
C THR A 58 -18.98 16.11 9.43
N ALA A 59 -17.78 15.93 8.95
CA ALA A 59 -17.44 16.13 7.55
C ALA A 59 -18.25 15.21 6.63
N THR A 60 -18.82 15.80 5.59
CA THR A 60 -19.62 15.13 4.55
C THR A 60 -18.81 14.79 3.30
N LEU A 61 -17.56 15.26 3.23
CA LEU A 61 -16.65 15.04 2.12
C LEU A 61 -15.39 14.31 2.61
N PRO A 62 -14.76 13.47 1.76
CA PRO A 62 -13.49 12.85 2.07
C PRO A 62 -12.34 13.85 1.98
N LEU A 63 -11.19 13.49 2.54
CA LEU A 63 -9.93 14.21 2.37
C LEU A 63 -9.56 14.28 0.89
N PRO A 64 -9.25 15.46 0.34
CA PRO A 64 -8.80 15.60 -1.05
C PRO A 64 -7.47 14.88 -1.31
N ASP A 65 -7.31 14.29 -2.50
CA ASP A 65 -6.08 13.58 -2.90
C ASP A 65 -4.84 14.50 -2.84
N SER A 66 -4.99 15.78 -3.16
CA SER A 66 -3.93 16.79 -3.05
C SER A 66 -3.36 16.94 -1.63
N SER A 67 -4.18 16.70 -0.62
CA SER A 67 -3.76 16.75 0.79
C SER A 67 -2.72 15.68 1.10
N ILE A 68 -2.87 14.48 0.52
CA ILE A 68 -1.93 13.37 0.71
C ILE A 68 -0.56 13.72 0.11
N GLN A 69 -0.55 14.32 -1.10
CA GLN A 69 0.68 14.79 -1.73
C GLN A 69 1.38 15.87 -0.90
N THR A 70 0.60 16.80 -0.33
CA THR A 70 1.13 17.86 0.53
C THR A 70 1.76 17.30 1.80
N VAL A 71 1.10 16.34 2.46
CA VAL A 71 1.63 15.67 3.66
C VAL A 71 2.89 14.90 3.34
N LEU A 72 2.91 14.15 2.22
CA LEU A 72 4.11 13.44 1.79
C LEU A 72 5.29 14.39 1.56
N LYS A 73 5.08 15.47 0.81
CA LYS A 73 6.13 16.48 0.58
C LYS A 73 6.66 17.10 1.88
N LYS A 74 5.78 17.33 2.86
CA LYS A 74 6.17 17.83 4.18
C LYS A 74 7.04 16.79 4.90
N ALA A 75 6.61 15.54 4.97
CA ALA A 75 7.37 14.47 5.60
C ALA A 75 8.76 14.28 4.97
N LEU A 76 8.86 14.32 3.64
CA LEU A 76 10.14 14.22 2.92
C LEU A 76 11.10 15.34 3.29
N ARG A 77 10.60 16.57 3.45
CA ARG A 77 11.43 17.72 3.89
C ARG A 77 11.90 17.55 5.33
N GLU A 78 11.04 17.09 6.23
CA GLU A 78 11.37 16.87 7.65
C GLU A 78 12.48 15.83 7.83
N VAL A 79 12.58 14.84 6.94
CA VAL A 79 13.63 13.80 6.96
C VAL A 79 14.75 14.06 5.96
N ASN A 80 14.85 15.29 5.40
CA ASN A 80 15.89 15.71 4.45
C ASN A 80 16.01 14.83 3.20
N ILE A 81 14.91 14.25 2.72
CA ILE A 81 14.90 13.53 1.45
C ILE A 81 14.70 14.52 0.30
N ILE A 82 15.75 14.77 -0.47
CA ILE A 82 15.77 15.74 -1.57
C ILE A 82 15.10 15.18 -2.84
N LYS A 83 14.97 13.86 -2.95
CA LYS A 83 14.37 13.21 -4.14
C LYS A 83 12.92 13.66 -4.35
N ASN A 84 12.55 13.89 -5.61
CA ASN A 84 11.16 14.18 -5.97
C ASN A 84 10.32 12.90 -5.90
N VAL A 85 9.72 12.65 -4.75
CA VAL A 85 8.89 11.47 -4.47
C VAL A 85 7.41 11.85 -4.46
N SER A 86 6.61 11.11 -5.20
CA SER A 86 5.16 11.21 -5.22
C SER A 86 4.51 10.00 -4.54
N VAL A 87 3.22 10.06 -4.24
CA VAL A 87 2.45 8.91 -3.75
C VAL A 87 2.53 7.71 -4.73
N HIS A 88 2.67 8.00 -6.02
CA HIS A 88 2.84 6.94 -7.03
C HIS A 88 4.17 6.17 -6.87
N ASN A 89 5.23 6.84 -6.46
CA ASN A 89 6.52 6.19 -6.16
C ASN A 89 6.40 5.23 -4.97
N LEU A 90 5.58 5.54 -3.96
CA LEU A 90 5.32 4.59 -2.85
C LEU A 90 4.66 3.30 -3.36
N ARG A 91 3.74 3.43 -4.33
CA ARG A 91 3.14 2.27 -4.99
C ARG A 91 4.18 1.47 -5.78
N HIS A 92 5.10 2.14 -6.49
CA HIS A 92 6.20 1.46 -7.20
C HIS A 92 7.12 0.71 -6.22
N SER A 93 7.52 1.36 -5.11
CA SER A 93 8.33 0.71 -4.08
C SER A 93 7.63 -0.53 -3.52
N TYR A 94 6.34 -0.44 -3.19
CA TYR A 94 5.55 -1.58 -2.75
C TYR A 94 5.56 -2.71 -3.78
N ALA A 95 5.38 -2.37 -5.07
CA ALA A 95 5.38 -3.34 -6.17
C ALA A 95 6.75 -4.01 -6.40
N THR A 96 7.86 -3.32 -6.09
CA THR A 96 9.22 -3.87 -6.20
C THR A 96 9.55 -4.79 -5.02
N HIS A 97 9.19 -4.42 -3.80
CA HIS A 97 9.51 -5.21 -2.60
C HIS A 97 8.67 -6.48 -2.45
N LEU A 98 7.50 -6.56 -3.06
CA LEU A 98 6.68 -7.76 -2.99
C LEU A 98 7.32 -8.99 -3.67
N PRO A 99 7.87 -8.89 -4.90
CA PRO A 99 8.61 -10.00 -5.51
C PRO A 99 9.87 -10.37 -4.72
N GLU A 100 10.58 -9.38 -4.18
CA GLU A 100 11.75 -9.61 -3.31
C GLU A 100 11.40 -10.41 -2.06
N ALA A 101 10.19 -10.21 -1.52
CA ALA A 101 9.63 -11.00 -0.44
C ALA A 101 9.06 -12.37 -0.89
N GLY A 102 9.23 -12.75 -2.15
CA GLY A 102 8.79 -14.03 -2.70
C GLY A 102 7.30 -14.13 -3.00
N ILE A 103 6.59 -12.99 -3.10
CA ILE A 103 5.16 -12.98 -3.45
C ILE A 103 4.98 -13.21 -4.95
N ASP A 104 4.09 -14.14 -5.28
CA ASP A 104 3.78 -14.48 -6.68
C ASP A 104 3.30 -13.26 -7.49
N ILE A 105 3.79 -13.16 -8.74
CA ILE A 105 3.53 -12.03 -9.65
C ILE A 105 2.03 -11.85 -9.96
N ARG A 106 1.25 -12.93 -10.01
CA ARG A 106 -0.18 -12.86 -10.27
C ARG A 106 -0.96 -12.31 -9.06
N ILE A 107 -0.48 -12.59 -7.85
CA ILE A 107 -1.01 -11.99 -6.63
C ILE A 107 -0.71 -10.49 -6.63
N ILE A 108 0.52 -10.11 -6.97
CA ILE A 108 0.93 -8.70 -7.08
C ILE A 108 0.09 -7.97 -8.13
N GLN A 109 -0.13 -8.58 -9.30
CA GLN A 109 -1.01 -8.04 -10.34
C GLN A 109 -2.41 -7.73 -9.80
N LYS A 110 -3.00 -8.66 -9.05
CA LYS A 110 -4.32 -8.47 -8.43
C LYS A 110 -4.32 -7.32 -7.43
N TYR A 111 -3.33 -7.24 -6.55
CA TYR A 111 -3.24 -6.18 -5.54
C TYR A 111 -3.06 -4.79 -6.18
N LEU A 112 -2.24 -4.72 -7.23
CA LEU A 112 -2.04 -3.48 -7.97
C LEU A 112 -3.22 -3.13 -8.89
N GLY A 113 -4.05 -4.10 -9.26
CA GLY A 113 -5.17 -3.92 -10.18
C GLY A 113 -4.70 -3.65 -11.62
N HIS A 114 -3.60 -4.26 -12.04
CA HIS A 114 -3.12 -4.16 -13.40
C HIS A 114 -3.95 -5.06 -14.33
N LYS A 115 -4.41 -4.51 -15.46
CA LYS A 115 -5.16 -5.28 -16.47
C LYS A 115 -4.28 -6.32 -17.15
N SER A 116 -3.02 -5.97 -17.45
CA SER A 116 -2.03 -6.85 -18.06
C SER A 116 -0.96 -7.24 -17.04
N ILE A 117 -0.54 -8.48 -17.08
CA ILE A 117 0.60 -8.97 -16.30
C ILE A 117 1.89 -8.26 -16.72
N THR A 118 2.01 -7.88 -17.99
CA THR A 118 3.16 -7.13 -18.53
C THR A 118 3.43 -5.85 -17.71
N SER A 119 2.37 -5.16 -17.25
CA SER A 119 2.51 -3.98 -16.39
C SER A 119 3.06 -4.31 -15.00
N THR A 120 3.05 -5.57 -14.59
CA THR A 120 3.59 -6.02 -13.30
C THR A 120 4.99 -6.63 -13.49
N MET A 121 5.26 -7.19 -14.67
CA MET A 121 6.57 -7.80 -14.98
C MET A 121 7.73 -6.79 -14.96
N ILE A 122 7.47 -5.50 -15.09
CA ILE A 122 8.50 -4.46 -14.92
C ILE A 122 9.15 -4.47 -13.52
N TYR A 123 8.51 -5.08 -12.54
CA TYR A 123 9.01 -5.23 -11.17
C TYR A 123 9.69 -6.58 -10.92
N THR A 124 9.75 -7.46 -11.91
CA THR A 124 10.37 -8.79 -11.80
C THR A 124 11.80 -8.83 -12.30
N HIS A 125 12.45 -7.68 -12.42
CA HIS A 125 13.87 -7.67 -12.71
C HIS A 125 14.60 -8.45 -11.63
N LEU A 126 15.51 -9.32 -12.06
CA LEU A 126 16.31 -10.16 -11.16
C LEU A 126 17.19 -9.23 -10.32
N THR A 127 16.68 -8.83 -9.15
CA THR A 127 17.50 -8.12 -8.18
C THR A 127 18.45 -9.14 -7.52
N PRO A 128 19.62 -8.73 -7.02
CA PRO A 128 20.52 -9.60 -6.26
C PRO A 128 19.75 -10.37 -5.16
N ILE A 129 18.83 -9.70 -4.46
CA ILE A 129 18.00 -10.28 -3.39
C ILE A 129 17.12 -11.43 -3.92
N ILE A 130 16.51 -11.27 -5.11
CA ILE A 130 15.70 -12.34 -5.72
C ILE A 130 16.60 -13.50 -6.12
N ALA A 131 17.77 -13.24 -6.69
CA ALA A 131 18.71 -14.28 -7.08
C ALA A 131 19.19 -15.10 -5.88
N GLU A 132 19.57 -14.46 -4.77
CA GLU A 132 19.97 -15.12 -3.52
C GLU A 132 18.83 -15.93 -2.92
N ASN A 133 17.61 -15.41 -2.89
CA ASN A 133 16.44 -16.12 -2.38
C ASN A 133 16.10 -17.36 -3.22
N VAL A 134 16.26 -17.29 -4.55
CA VAL A 134 16.07 -18.44 -5.44
C VAL A 134 17.14 -19.49 -5.19
N GLN A 135 18.41 -19.09 -5.13
CA GLN A 135 19.53 -20.02 -4.85
C GLN A 135 19.31 -20.76 -3.53
N HIS A 136 19.01 -20.03 -2.48
CA HIS A 136 18.76 -20.64 -1.16
C HIS A 136 17.60 -21.65 -1.17
N LYS A 137 16.49 -21.32 -1.88
CA LYS A 137 15.37 -22.26 -2.03
C LYS A 137 15.73 -23.49 -2.85
N VAL A 138 16.53 -23.34 -3.89
CA VAL A 138 17.01 -24.47 -4.70
C VAL A 138 17.90 -25.37 -3.84
N ASP A 139 18.81 -24.81 -3.06
CA ASP A 139 19.70 -25.56 -2.18
C ASP A 139 18.90 -26.34 -1.12
N LEU A 140 17.87 -25.74 -0.53
CA LEU A 140 16.98 -26.43 0.42
C LEU A 140 16.23 -27.59 -0.23
N LEU A 141 15.62 -27.37 -1.41
CA LEU A 141 14.90 -28.43 -2.14
C LEU A 141 15.83 -29.59 -2.52
N MET A 142 17.06 -29.28 -2.93
CA MET A 142 18.03 -30.31 -3.28
C MET A 142 18.50 -31.07 -2.05
N SER A 143 18.70 -30.44 -0.90
CA SER A 143 19.06 -31.15 0.33
C SER A 143 17.98 -32.13 0.78
N GLU A 144 16.69 -31.73 0.69
CA GLU A 144 15.55 -32.60 1.03
C GLU A 144 15.40 -33.82 0.09
N LEU A 145 15.90 -33.72 -1.15
CA LEU A 145 15.79 -34.80 -2.14
C LEU A 145 16.90 -35.83 -2.03
N PHE A 146 17.99 -35.49 -1.35
CA PHE A 146 19.20 -36.36 -1.21
C PHE A 146 19.46 -36.84 0.22
N GLU A 147 18.56 -36.50 1.17
CA GLU A 147 18.47 -37.19 2.48
C GLU A 147 17.57 -38.43 2.36
#